data_1c810c1dec31e29d5e7fd72e5f39450f
#
_entry.id   1c810c1dec31e29d5e7fd72e5f39450f
#
_cell.length_a   1.000
_cell.length_b   1.000
_cell.length_c   1.000
_cell.angle_alpha   90.00
_cell.angle_beta   90.00
_cell.angle_gamma   90.00
#
_symmetry.space_group_name_H-M   'P 1'
#
loop_
_entity.id
_entity.type
_entity.pdbx_description
1 polymer ?
#
loop_
_entity_poly.entity_id
_entity_poly.type
_entity_poly.pdbx_seq_one_letter_code
_entity_poly.pdbx_strand_id
1 'polypeptide(L)'
;ERNKIMFGEPGIIYVYFTYGMHYMFNIVTENEDYPAAVLIRAVIVENSSRGKLNTNGPARLTKCLRIDKSFNGLSIFTKKYGLWVECRKDRILPKQIKKTKRIGIDYAGEYKDKLWRYVLEMN
;
A
#
# COMPACT_ATOMS: atom_id res chain seq x y z
N GLU A 1 9.95 -1.66 17.32
CA GLU A 1 9.89 -0.21 17.12
C GLU A 1 9.45 0.21 15.74
N ARG A 2 10.00 -0.42 14.69
CA ARG A 2 9.67 -0.06 13.32
C ARG A 2 8.18 -0.25 12.99
N ASN A 3 7.53 -1.22 13.58
CA ASN A 3 6.12 -1.51 13.34
C ASN A 3 5.16 -0.83 14.33
N LYS A 4 5.68 0.08 15.14
CA LYS A 4 4.86 0.81 16.13
C LYS A 4 3.72 1.57 15.47
N ILE A 5 3.93 2.11 14.27
CA ILE A 5 2.93 2.86 13.52
C ILE A 5 1.70 2.00 13.19
N MET A 6 1.86 0.67 13.03
CA MET A 6 0.73 -0.22 12.75
C MET A 6 -0.30 -0.26 13.89
N PHE A 7 0.08 0.13 15.08
CA PHE A 7 -0.82 0.23 16.23
C PHE A 7 -1.52 1.59 16.30
N GLY A 8 -1.28 2.47 15.32
CA GLY A 8 -1.93 3.77 15.27
C GLY A 8 -3.35 3.69 14.71
N GLU A 9 -3.94 4.86 14.50
CA GLU A 9 -5.29 4.97 13.98
C GLU A 9 -5.38 4.52 12.51
N PRO A 10 -6.55 4.00 12.09
CA PRO A 10 -6.77 3.69 10.67
C PRO A 10 -6.54 4.93 9.80
N GLY A 11 -5.93 4.71 8.63
CA GLY A 11 -5.64 5.80 7.71
C GLY A 11 -4.29 6.46 7.92
N ILE A 12 -3.50 6.00 8.89
CA ILE A 12 -2.13 6.47 9.07
C ILE A 12 -1.23 5.75 8.07
N ILE A 13 -0.32 6.49 7.47
CA ILE A 13 0.66 5.94 6.53
C ILE A 13 1.78 5.27 7.33
N TYR A 14 2.10 4.04 6.94
CA TYR A 14 3.21 3.29 7.52
C TYR A 14 4.22 2.98 6.41
N VAL A 15 5.37 3.65 6.45
CA VAL A 15 6.45 3.43 5.48
C VAL A 15 7.64 2.84 6.21
N TYR A 16 8.13 1.69 5.76
CA TYR A 16 9.34 1.11 6.30
C TYR A 16 10.35 0.82 5.20
N PHE A 17 11.62 0.78 5.58
CA PHE A 17 12.73 0.52 4.68
C PHE A 17 13.13 -0.95 4.79
N THR A 18 13.29 -1.61 3.65
CA THR A 18 13.60 -3.04 3.65
C THR A 18 14.75 -3.36 2.69
N TYR A 19 15.48 -4.43 3.00
CA TYR A 19 16.64 -4.88 2.23
C TYR A 19 17.71 -3.80 2.05
N GLY A 20 17.71 -2.76 2.90
CA GLY A 20 18.67 -1.67 2.84
C GLY A 20 18.54 -0.74 1.62
N MET A 21 17.49 -0.85 0.84
CA MET A 21 17.36 -0.06 -0.39
C MET A 21 15.93 0.30 -0.82
N HIS A 22 14.90 -0.26 -0.21
CA HIS A 22 13.54 -0.05 -0.67
C HIS A 22 12.58 0.39 0.42
N TYR A 23 11.71 1.34 0.09
CA TYR A 23 10.61 1.74 0.96
C TYR A 23 9.34 0.97 0.58
N MET A 24 8.60 0.56 1.61
CA MET A 24 7.32 -0.13 1.45
C MET A 24 6.22 0.76 1.99
N PHE A 25 5.23 1.06 1.16
CA PHE A 25 4.12 1.96 1.49
C PHE A 25 2.91 1.16 1.94
N ASN A 26 2.49 1.38 3.18
CA ASN A 26 1.33 0.72 3.77
C ASN A 26 0.36 1.75 4.33
N ILE A 27 -0.90 1.36 4.42
CA ILE A 27 -1.94 2.15 5.09
C ILE A 27 -2.50 1.32 6.22
N VAL A 28 -2.50 1.87 7.43
CA VAL A 28 -3.05 1.21 8.62
C VAL A 28 -4.57 1.13 8.45
N THR A 29 -5.16 -0.04 8.70
CA THR A 29 -6.57 -0.30 8.38
C THR A 29 -7.44 -0.65 9.58
N GLU A 30 -6.86 -1.01 10.72
CA GLU A 30 -7.61 -1.45 11.88
C GLU A 30 -7.49 -0.49 13.05
N ASN A 31 -8.25 -0.75 14.10
CA ASN A 31 -8.23 0.05 15.32
C ASN A 31 -6.86 -0.01 16.01
N GLU A 32 -6.59 0.99 16.86
CA GLU A 32 -5.28 1.18 17.49
C GLU A 32 -4.70 -0.06 18.16
N ASP A 33 -5.53 -0.92 18.73
CA ASP A 33 -5.04 -2.10 19.45
C ASP A 33 -4.86 -3.33 18.56
N TYR A 34 -5.14 -3.22 17.27
CA TYR A 34 -5.01 -4.33 16.33
C TYR A 34 -4.07 -3.96 15.19
N PRO A 35 -2.83 -4.47 15.21
CA PRO A 35 -1.82 -4.08 14.21
C PRO A 35 -2.11 -4.73 12.85
N ALA A 36 -2.71 -3.96 11.95
CA ALA A 36 -2.96 -4.40 10.59
C ALA A 36 -2.76 -3.25 9.60
N ALA A 37 -2.23 -3.57 8.45
CA ALA A 37 -2.00 -2.60 7.40
C ALA A 37 -2.09 -3.27 6.03
N VAL A 38 -2.41 -2.47 5.01
CA VAL A 38 -2.45 -2.91 3.62
C VAL A 38 -1.21 -2.37 2.91
N LEU A 39 -0.41 -3.26 2.33
CA LEU A 39 0.73 -2.90 1.50
C LEU A 39 0.22 -2.55 0.10
N ILE A 40 0.56 -1.37 -0.37
CA ILE A 40 0.22 -0.95 -1.73
C ILE A 40 1.31 -1.44 -2.67
N ARG A 41 0.97 -2.38 -3.55
CA ARG A 41 1.93 -3.06 -4.41
C ARG A 41 2.03 -2.51 -5.82
N ALA A 42 0.94 -1.95 -6.31
CA ALA A 42 0.91 -1.41 -7.66
C ALA A 42 -0.26 -0.45 -7.81
N VAL A 43 -0.12 0.54 -8.67
CA VAL A 43 -1.19 1.46 -9.02
C VAL A 43 -1.19 1.69 -10.52
N ILE A 44 -2.33 2.14 -11.03
CA ILE A 44 -2.44 2.59 -12.42
C ILE A 44 -2.33 4.11 -12.40
N VAL A 45 -1.35 4.63 -13.12
CA VAL A 45 -1.14 6.08 -13.21
C VAL A 45 -1.93 6.61 -14.39
N GLU A 46 -2.94 7.42 -14.12
CA GLU A 46 -3.81 7.98 -15.18
C GLU A 46 -3.24 9.25 -15.78
N ASN A 47 -2.70 10.12 -14.95
CA ASN A 47 -2.15 11.40 -15.39
C ASN A 47 -0.75 11.60 -14.82
N SER A 48 0.24 11.76 -15.69
CA SER A 48 1.60 11.98 -15.25
C SER A 48 2.31 13.02 -16.11
N SER A 49 2.86 14.04 -15.46
CA SER A 49 3.69 15.03 -16.13
C SER A 49 5.09 14.49 -16.46
N ARG A 50 5.44 13.33 -15.89
CA ARG A 50 6.76 12.70 -16.10
C ARG A 50 6.73 11.59 -17.15
N GLY A 51 5.62 11.51 -17.94
CA GLY A 51 5.46 10.47 -18.93
C GLY A 51 5.03 9.15 -18.33
N LYS A 52 5.40 8.04 -18.99
CA LYS A 52 5.01 6.70 -18.56
C LYS A 52 5.81 6.25 -17.35
N LEU A 53 5.12 5.85 -16.27
CA LEU A 53 5.75 5.42 -15.04
C LEU A 53 5.55 3.91 -14.83
N ASN A 54 6.57 3.26 -14.28
CA ASN A 54 6.48 1.86 -13.89
C ASN A 54 6.21 1.79 -12.38
N THR A 55 4.94 1.56 -12.02
CA THR A 55 4.50 1.45 -10.63
C THR A 55 4.08 0.04 -10.26
N ASN A 56 4.51 -0.96 -11.03
CA ASN A 56 4.19 -2.36 -10.77
C ASN A 56 5.22 -2.98 -9.83
N GLY A 57 4.85 -3.10 -8.57
CA GLY A 57 5.69 -3.62 -7.52
C GLY A 57 5.88 -2.60 -6.40
N PRO A 58 5.94 -3.03 -5.13
CA PRO A 58 5.95 -2.09 -4.00
C PRO A 58 7.16 -1.16 -3.99
N ALA A 59 8.34 -1.66 -4.35
CA ALA A 59 9.55 -0.83 -4.40
C ALA A 59 9.53 0.14 -5.59
N ARG A 60 9.07 -0.32 -6.75
CA ARG A 60 8.95 0.53 -7.93
C ARG A 60 7.94 1.63 -7.72
N LEU A 61 6.82 1.30 -7.06
CA LEU A 61 5.77 2.24 -6.74
C LEU A 61 6.29 3.39 -5.88
N THR A 62 6.97 3.08 -4.76
CA THR A 62 7.49 4.11 -3.87
C THR A 62 8.56 4.97 -4.55
N LYS A 63 9.41 4.34 -5.35
CA LYS A 63 10.44 5.06 -6.09
C LYS A 63 9.82 6.03 -7.09
N CYS A 64 8.84 5.58 -7.87
CA CYS A 64 8.17 6.40 -8.87
C CYS A 64 7.36 7.53 -8.27
N LEU A 65 6.66 7.28 -7.18
CA LEU A 65 5.83 8.28 -6.51
C LEU A 65 6.59 9.10 -5.47
N ARG A 66 7.90 8.83 -5.31
CA ARG A 66 8.77 9.53 -4.36
C ARG A 66 8.24 9.46 -2.93
N ILE A 67 7.78 8.26 -2.55
CA ILE A 67 7.32 7.98 -1.19
C ILE A 67 8.50 7.45 -0.38
N ASP A 68 8.82 8.14 0.71
CA ASP A 68 9.90 7.75 1.61
C ASP A 68 9.45 7.86 3.07
N LYS A 69 10.37 7.72 3.99
CA LYS A 69 10.06 7.73 5.43
C LYS A 69 9.46 9.04 5.93
N SER A 70 9.56 10.14 5.16
CA SER A 70 8.95 11.41 5.57
C SER A 70 7.44 11.34 5.65
N PHE A 71 6.82 10.39 4.95
CA PHE A 71 5.37 10.15 5.01
C PHE A 71 4.96 9.28 6.18
N ASN A 72 5.91 8.62 6.85
CA ASN A 72 5.60 7.69 7.93
C ASN A 72 4.90 8.40 9.09
N GLY A 73 3.74 7.91 9.49
CA GLY A 73 2.96 8.49 10.58
C GLY A 73 1.98 9.59 10.18
N LEU A 74 1.98 10.00 8.90
CA LEU A 74 1.06 11.04 8.43
C LEU A 74 -0.30 10.45 8.04
N SER A 75 -1.34 11.29 8.04
CA SER A 75 -2.68 10.85 7.63
C SER A 75 -2.79 10.77 6.11
N ILE A 76 -3.37 9.65 5.61
CA ILE A 76 -3.67 9.48 4.20
C ILE A 76 -4.95 10.24 3.77
N PHE A 77 -5.71 10.76 4.71
CA PHE A 77 -6.99 11.41 4.43
C PHE A 77 -6.90 12.90 4.13
N THR A 78 -5.75 13.51 4.31
CA THR A 78 -5.57 14.94 4.05
C THR A 78 -4.70 15.19 2.83
N LYS A 79 -5.01 16.22 2.07
CA LYS A 79 -4.21 16.64 0.91
C LYS A 79 -2.96 17.43 1.30
N LYS A 80 -2.84 17.75 2.57
CA LYS A 80 -1.77 18.61 3.10
C LYS A 80 -0.36 18.19 2.71
N TYR A 81 -0.14 16.87 2.64
CA TYR A 81 1.21 16.33 2.41
C TYR A 81 1.47 15.89 0.97
N GLY A 82 0.49 16.09 0.09
CA GLY A 82 0.64 15.73 -1.33
C GLY A 82 0.40 14.26 -1.66
N LEU A 83 0.01 13.46 -0.70
CA LEU A 83 -0.32 12.05 -0.89
C LEU A 83 -1.59 11.75 -0.09
N TRP A 84 -2.67 11.38 -0.79
CA TRP A 84 -3.95 11.12 -0.12
C TRP A 84 -4.78 10.11 -0.91
N VAL A 85 -5.80 9.56 -0.24
CA VAL A 85 -6.77 8.65 -0.84
C VAL A 85 -8.12 9.36 -0.96
N GLU A 86 -8.75 9.22 -2.11
CA GLU A 86 -10.07 9.77 -2.39
C GLU A 86 -11.05 8.66 -2.72
N CYS A 87 -12.33 8.94 -2.51
CA CYS A 87 -13.38 8.04 -2.95
C CYS A 87 -13.42 8.00 -4.47
N ARG A 88 -13.57 6.79 -5.02
CA ARG A 88 -13.68 6.60 -6.45
C ARG A 88 -15.08 6.99 -6.93
N LYS A 89 -15.14 7.66 -8.07
CA LYS A 89 -16.42 8.01 -8.71
C LYS A 89 -17.11 6.77 -9.29
N ASP A 90 -16.32 5.90 -9.94
CA ASP A 90 -16.83 4.68 -10.55
C ASP A 90 -16.78 3.54 -9.55
N ARG A 91 -17.85 2.76 -9.54
CA ARG A 91 -17.91 1.61 -8.66
C ARG A 91 -17.09 0.45 -9.20
N ILE A 92 -16.28 -0.16 -8.33
CA ILE A 92 -15.56 -1.38 -8.66
C ILE A 92 -16.42 -2.56 -8.22
N LEU A 93 -16.70 -3.45 -9.17
CA LEU A 93 -17.51 -4.64 -8.90
C LEU A 93 -16.63 -5.72 -8.26
N PRO A 94 -17.16 -6.53 -7.33
CA PRO A 94 -16.37 -7.60 -6.71
C PRO A 94 -15.73 -8.56 -7.70
N LYS A 95 -16.38 -8.83 -8.83
CA LYS A 95 -15.83 -9.71 -9.88
C LYS A 95 -14.56 -9.17 -10.53
N GLN A 96 -14.29 -7.88 -10.39
CA GLN A 96 -13.09 -7.24 -10.93
C GLN A 96 -11.90 -7.39 -10.00
N ILE A 97 -12.09 -7.94 -8.81
CA ILE A 97 -11.03 -8.10 -7.81
C ILE A 97 -10.68 -9.57 -7.69
N LYS A 98 -9.45 -9.92 -8.03
CA LYS A 98 -8.92 -11.26 -7.88
C LYS A 98 -8.18 -11.36 -6.54
N LYS A 99 -8.44 -12.43 -5.81
CA LYS A 99 -7.76 -12.71 -4.54
C LYS A 99 -6.77 -13.83 -4.74
N THR A 100 -5.53 -13.61 -4.35
CA THR A 100 -4.46 -14.59 -4.50
C THR A 100 -3.63 -14.69 -3.23
N LYS A 101 -2.72 -15.67 -3.20
CA LYS A 101 -1.73 -15.76 -2.12
C LYS A 101 -0.76 -14.59 -2.24
N ARG A 102 -0.25 -14.15 -1.10
CA ARG A 102 0.78 -13.09 -1.09
C ARG A 102 2.09 -13.62 -1.68
N ILE A 103 2.90 -12.69 -2.19
CA ILE A 103 4.18 -13.02 -2.83
C ILE A 103 5.32 -12.82 -1.82
N GLY A 104 6.28 -13.76 -1.81
CA GLY A 104 7.50 -13.62 -1.03
C GLY A 104 7.34 -13.81 0.47
N ILE A 105 6.33 -14.56 0.91
CA ILE A 105 6.04 -14.73 2.34
C ILE A 105 6.03 -16.20 2.77
N ASP A 106 6.85 -17.02 2.13
CA ASP A 106 6.91 -18.46 2.47
C ASP A 106 7.26 -18.69 3.94
N TYR A 107 7.90 -17.73 4.59
CA TYR A 107 8.22 -17.77 6.00
C TYR A 107 7.00 -17.56 6.92
N ALA A 108 5.84 -17.21 6.37
CA ALA A 108 4.67 -16.83 7.16
C ALA A 108 3.91 -18.01 7.77
N GLY A 109 4.41 -19.23 7.65
CA GLY A 109 3.78 -20.41 8.24
C GLY A 109 2.39 -20.66 7.70
N GLU A 110 1.40 -20.82 8.60
CA GLU A 110 0.02 -21.10 8.21
C GLU A 110 -0.64 -19.96 7.42
N TYR A 111 -0.11 -18.75 7.52
CA TYR A 111 -0.66 -17.58 6.83
C TYR A 111 -0.20 -17.45 5.39
N LYS A 112 0.77 -18.23 4.94
CA LYS A 112 1.31 -18.14 3.57
C LYS A 112 0.26 -18.47 2.50
N ASP A 113 -0.72 -19.31 2.83
CA ASP A 113 -1.75 -19.75 1.89
C ASP A 113 -3.01 -18.88 1.92
N LYS A 114 -3.07 -17.88 2.80
CA LYS A 114 -4.21 -16.97 2.86
C LYS A 114 -4.28 -16.11 1.60
N LEU A 115 -5.50 -15.92 1.08
CA LEU A 115 -5.73 -15.14 -0.13
C LEU A 115 -5.80 -13.65 0.22
N TRP A 116 -4.71 -13.11 0.70
CA TRP A 116 -4.62 -11.73 1.19
C TRP A 116 -3.95 -10.76 0.23
N ARG A 117 -3.78 -11.17 -1.02
CA ARG A 117 -3.32 -10.29 -2.09
C ARG A 117 -4.49 -10.02 -3.03
N TYR A 118 -4.85 -8.76 -3.18
CA TYR A 118 -6.00 -8.33 -3.97
C TYR A 118 -5.50 -7.62 -5.22
N VAL A 119 -5.98 -8.05 -6.38
CA VAL A 119 -5.57 -7.49 -7.67
C VAL A 119 -6.83 -7.03 -8.42
N LEU A 120 -6.82 -5.78 -8.85
CA LEU A 120 -7.87 -5.24 -9.69
C LEU A 120 -7.60 -5.66 -11.14
N GLU A 121 -8.56 -6.37 -11.74
CA GLU A 121 -8.49 -6.75 -13.16
C GLU A 121 -9.30 -5.75 -13.97
N MET A 122 -8.59 -5.01 -14.82
CA MET A 122 -9.18 -4.03 -15.72
C MET A 122 -9.35 -4.66 -17.09
N ASN A 123 -10.59 -4.74 -17.55
CA ASN A 123 -10.89 -5.24 -18.89
C ASN A 123 -11.23 -4.09 -19.81
#